data_c581162303a5cf1490ca72c3a1d1fafc
#
_entry.id   c581162303a5cf1490ca72c3a1d1fafc
#
_cell.length_a   1.000
_cell.length_b   1.000
_cell.length_c   1.000
_cell.angle_alpha   90.00
_cell.angle_beta   90.00
_cell.angle_gamma   90.00
#
_symmetry.space_group_name_H-M   'P 1'
#
loop_
_entity.id
_entity.type
_entity.pdbx_description
1 polymer ?
#
loop_
_entity_poly.entity_id
_entity_poly.type
_entity_poly.pdbx_seq_one_letter_code
_entity_poly.pdbx_strand_id
1 'polypeptide(L)'
;MLSFALVPAGRFGAKGYIEPDGYSEHFYSEIRPISDDFEPAAIAVNGLDRDALVKSGPCPSGVMRKAADWVRSKCAGGEPVLVAYPLGFDWLWLYWYFMKYLGSCPFKHSRAFDLKTAVALSKGIPVTNAGRLRLPKELMPEQAHTHNAADDAISQAQIFAKLMSQIRDRND
;
A
#
# COMPACT_ATOMS: atom_id res chain seq x y z
N MET A 1 10.95 -2.96 9.10
CA MET A 1 10.21 -1.86 8.41
C MET A 1 10.62 -0.54 9.03
N LEU A 2 10.96 0.47 8.22
CA LEU A 2 11.38 1.81 8.70
C LEU A 2 10.34 2.89 8.43
N SER A 3 9.51 2.69 7.41
CA SER A 3 8.37 3.56 7.10
C SER A 3 7.30 2.77 6.35
N PHE A 4 6.10 3.29 6.32
CA PHE A 4 5.02 2.86 5.44
C PHE A 4 4.01 3.98 5.22
N ALA A 5 3.22 3.84 4.17
CA ALA A 5 2.10 4.72 3.90
C ALA A 5 0.85 3.92 3.51
N LEU A 6 -0.30 4.53 3.75
CA LEU A 6 -1.61 4.04 3.33
C LEU A 6 -2.35 5.20 2.65
N VAL A 7 -3.02 4.91 1.55
CA VAL A 7 -3.80 5.90 0.81
C VAL A 7 -5.13 5.27 0.39
N PRO A 8 -6.27 6.00 0.44
CA PRO A 8 -7.51 5.49 -0.10
C PRO A 8 -7.39 5.28 -1.61
N ALA A 9 -7.58 4.05 -2.08
CA ALA A 9 -7.54 3.72 -3.50
C ALA A 9 -8.96 3.70 -4.14
N GLY A 10 -9.97 4.19 -3.43
CA GLY A 10 -11.37 4.19 -3.85
C GLY A 10 -12.23 3.25 -3.01
N ARG A 11 -13.47 3.05 -3.44
CA ARG A 11 -14.44 2.20 -2.74
C ARG A 11 -15.39 1.54 -3.71
N PHE A 12 -16.00 0.43 -3.31
CA PHE A 12 -17.09 -0.19 -4.04
C PHE A 12 -18.43 0.22 -3.41
N GLY A 13 -19.31 0.78 -4.22
CA GLY A 13 -20.69 1.08 -3.88
C GLY A 13 -21.66 0.18 -4.65
N ALA A 14 -22.96 0.46 -4.52
CA ALA A 14 -24.01 -0.32 -5.20
C ALA A 14 -23.90 -0.33 -6.74
N LYS A 15 -23.25 0.69 -7.32
CA LYS A 15 -23.05 0.84 -8.77
C LYS A 15 -21.61 0.48 -9.22
N GLY A 16 -20.84 -0.20 -8.39
CA GLY A 16 -19.47 -0.59 -8.71
C GLY A 16 -18.39 0.29 -8.06
N TYR A 17 -17.22 0.33 -8.68
CA TYR A 17 -16.07 1.07 -8.18
C TYR A 17 -16.26 2.58 -8.31
N ILE A 18 -15.88 3.29 -7.24
CA ILE A 18 -15.87 4.75 -7.15
C ILE A 18 -14.44 5.17 -6.81
N GLU A 19 -13.84 5.94 -7.70
CA GLU A 19 -12.50 6.50 -7.54
C GLU A 19 -12.48 7.53 -6.41
N PRO A 20 -11.35 7.71 -5.68
CA PRO A 20 -11.23 8.79 -4.70
C PRO A 20 -11.14 10.15 -5.40
N ASP A 21 -11.55 11.22 -4.70
CA ASP A 21 -11.47 12.61 -5.22
C ASP A 21 -10.02 13.11 -5.37
N GLY A 22 -9.04 12.32 -4.94
CA GLY A 22 -7.61 12.58 -5.03
C GLY A 22 -6.83 11.77 -4.02
N TYR A 23 -5.51 11.97 -3.96
CA TYR A 23 -4.58 11.16 -3.16
C TYR A 23 -3.83 12.00 -2.10
N SER A 24 -4.25 13.24 -1.86
CA SER A 24 -3.64 14.13 -0.85
C SER A 24 -3.85 13.63 0.58
N GLU A 25 -4.96 12.94 0.83
CA GLU A 25 -5.24 12.32 2.11
C GLU A 25 -4.58 10.95 2.21
N HIS A 26 -3.43 10.87 2.86
CA HIS A 26 -2.73 9.62 3.11
C HIS A 26 -2.21 9.56 4.56
N PHE A 27 -1.98 8.36 5.04
CA PHE A 27 -1.24 8.12 6.26
C PHE A 27 0.21 7.82 5.87
N TYR A 28 1.16 8.53 6.47
CA TYR A 28 2.59 8.21 6.38
C TYR A 28 3.18 8.21 7.78
N SER A 29 4.04 7.27 8.06
CA SER A 29 4.87 7.31 9.27
C SER A 29 6.18 6.57 9.08
N GLU A 30 7.22 7.16 9.59
CA GLU A 30 8.44 6.45 9.94
C GLU A 30 8.22 5.65 11.22
N ILE A 31 9.08 4.64 11.46
CA ILE A 31 8.99 3.75 12.62
C ILE A 31 10.39 3.49 13.15
N ARG A 32 10.53 3.54 14.48
CA ARG A 32 11.77 3.13 15.13
C ARG A 32 12.10 1.67 14.77
N PRO A 33 13.34 1.37 14.34
CA PRO A 33 13.80 -0.01 14.13
C PRO A 33 13.60 -0.88 15.38
N ILE A 34 13.31 -2.15 15.17
CA ILE A 34 13.02 -3.12 16.25
C ILE A 34 14.11 -4.17 16.45
N SER A 35 15.14 -4.14 15.62
CA SER A 35 16.34 -4.97 15.70
C SER A 35 17.52 -4.21 15.11
N ASP A 36 18.72 -4.72 15.36
CA ASP A 36 19.94 -4.23 14.74
C ASP A 36 20.15 -4.78 13.32
N ASP A 37 19.43 -5.83 12.97
CA ASP A 37 19.48 -6.42 11.64
C ASP A 37 18.86 -5.50 10.60
N PHE A 38 19.56 -5.26 9.51
CA PHE A 38 19.08 -4.49 8.36
C PHE A 38 19.85 -4.85 7.10
N GLU A 39 19.25 -4.56 5.95
CA GLU A 39 19.87 -4.67 4.65
C GLU A 39 20.41 -3.31 4.19
N PRO A 40 21.75 -3.12 4.08
CA PRO A 40 22.32 -1.82 3.67
C PRO A 40 21.80 -1.33 2.31
N ALA A 41 21.62 -2.24 1.35
CA ALA A 41 21.07 -1.92 0.04
C ALA A 41 19.64 -1.35 0.13
N ALA A 42 18.80 -1.88 1.01
CA ALA A 42 17.44 -1.37 1.21
C ALA A 42 17.44 0.03 1.86
N ILE A 43 18.37 0.29 2.78
CA ILE A 43 18.54 1.63 3.38
C ILE A 43 18.97 2.65 2.32
N ALA A 44 19.94 2.29 1.47
CA ALA A 44 20.42 3.16 0.41
C ALA A 44 19.31 3.54 -0.60
N VAL A 45 18.34 2.64 -0.81
CA VAL A 45 17.22 2.86 -1.73
C VAL A 45 16.16 3.79 -1.15
N ASN A 46 15.79 3.63 0.14
CA ASN A 46 14.71 4.41 0.74
C ASN A 46 15.17 5.77 1.31
N GLY A 47 16.49 5.99 1.43
CA GLY A 47 17.08 7.26 1.84
C GLY A 47 16.81 7.67 3.30
N LEU A 48 16.29 6.76 4.14
CA LEU A 48 15.99 7.08 5.54
C LEU A 48 17.26 7.00 6.42
N ASP A 49 17.37 7.93 7.35
CA ASP A 49 18.42 7.90 8.37
C ASP A 49 18.05 6.91 9.49
N ARG A 50 18.54 5.67 9.35
CA ARG A 50 18.26 4.61 10.33
C ARG A 50 18.76 4.97 11.72
N ASP A 51 19.92 5.63 11.85
CA ASP A 51 20.51 5.94 13.14
C ASP A 51 19.70 7.03 13.87
N ALA A 52 19.18 8.00 13.14
CA ALA A 52 18.23 8.97 13.69
C ALA A 52 16.93 8.26 14.13
N LEU A 53 16.43 7.31 13.36
CA LEU A 53 15.24 6.53 13.72
C LEU A 53 15.45 5.63 14.95
N VAL A 54 16.63 5.07 15.14
CA VAL A 54 16.97 4.34 16.37
C VAL A 54 16.90 5.26 17.59
N LYS A 55 17.45 6.47 17.48
CA LYS A 55 17.53 7.44 18.59
C LYS A 55 16.18 8.07 18.93
N SER A 56 15.42 8.49 17.92
CA SER A 56 14.24 9.34 18.10
C SER A 56 13.01 8.95 17.27
N GLY A 57 13.07 7.85 16.53
CA GLY A 57 11.97 7.39 15.70
C GLY A 57 10.70 7.07 16.51
N PRO A 58 9.52 7.22 15.90
CA PRO A 58 8.24 6.94 16.55
C PRO A 58 8.14 5.50 17.02
N CYS A 59 7.56 5.32 18.22
CA CYS A 59 7.35 3.99 18.80
C CYS A 59 6.39 3.16 17.92
N PRO A 60 6.75 1.90 17.56
CA PRO A 60 5.92 1.06 16.71
C PRO A 60 4.47 0.89 17.17
N SER A 61 4.23 0.68 18.47
CA SER A 61 2.87 0.52 19.01
C SER A 61 2.02 1.78 18.82
N GLY A 62 2.59 2.96 19.01
CA GLY A 62 1.92 4.25 18.77
C GLY A 62 1.58 4.48 17.29
N VAL A 63 2.55 4.17 16.41
CA VAL A 63 2.35 4.27 14.96
C VAL A 63 1.25 3.33 14.49
N MET A 64 1.30 2.05 14.88
CA MET A 64 0.30 1.08 14.45
C MET A 64 -1.10 1.41 14.96
N ARG A 65 -1.22 1.97 16.19
CA ARG A 65 -2.51 2.46 16.69
C ARG A 65 -3.06 3.60 15.83
N LYS A 66 -2.24 4.61 15.56
CA LYS A 66 -2.64 5.74 14.69
C LYS A 66 -3.05 5.25 13.28
N ALA A 67 -2.30 4.31 12.72
CA ALA A 67 -2.63 3.73 11.42
C ALA A 67 -3.96 2.97 11.45
N ALA A 68 -4.21 2.16 12.49
CA ALA A 68 -5.47 1.44 12.63
C ALA A 68 -6.67 2.40 12.80
N ASP A 69 -6.49 3.48 13.57
CA ASP A 69 -7.52 4.52 13.76
C ASP A 69 -7.80 5.25 12.44
N TRP A 70 -6.73 5.58 11.70
CA TRP A 70 -6.85 6.21 10.40
C TRP A 70 -7.60 5.31 9.39
N VAL A 71 -7.23 4.02 9.29
CA VAL A 71 -7.94 3.07 8.42
C VAL A 71 -9.43 3.04 8.78
N ARG A 72 -9.78 2.91 10.06
CA ARG A 72 -11.18 2.91 10.50
C ARG A 72 -11.91 4.20 10.11
N SER A 73 -11.27 5.35 10.26
CA SER A 73 -11.87 6.65 9.90
C SER A 73 -12.15 6.76 8.39
N LYS A 74 -11.32 6.13 7.54
CA LYS A 74 -11.50 6.17 6.08
C LYS A 74 -12.53 5.17 5.55
N CYS A 75 -12.90 4.17 6.33
CA CYS A 75 -13.86 3.14 5.89
C CYS A 75 -15.32 3.58 5.89
N ALA A 76 -15.67 4.66 6.60
CA ALA A 76 -17.06 5.16 6.68
C ALA A 76 -18.12 4.05 6.93
N GLY A 77 -17.80 3.09 7.80
CA GLY A 77 -18.63 1.93 8.11
C GLY A 77 -18.47 0.73 7.15
N GLY A 78 -17.71 0.89 6.09
CA GLY A 78 -17.35 -0.21 5.18
C GLY A 78 -16.19 -1.07 5.73
N GLU A 79 -15.83 -2.06 4.95
CA GLU A 79 -14.78 -3.01 5.29
C GLU A 79 -13.49 -2.71 4.50
N PRO A 80 -12.34 -2.51 5.17
CA PRO A 80 -11.10 -2.20 4.46
C PRO A 80 -10.56 -3.43 3.72
N VAL A 81 -10.08 -3.18 2.50
CA VAL A 81 -9.33 -4.13 1.67
C VAL A 81 -7.93 -3.58 1.46
N LEU A 82 -6.90 -4.36 1.79
CA LEU A 82 -5.52 -3.99 1.48
C LEU A 82 -5.23 -4.30 0.02
N VAL A 83 -4.85 -3.28 -0.73
CA VAL A 83 -4.38 -3.39 -2.12
C VAL A 83 -2.89 -3.06 -2.15
N ALA A 84 -2.06 -3.92 -2.76
CA ALA A 84 -0.63 -3.63 -2.91
C ALA A 84 0.00 -4.31 -4.15
N TYR A 85 1.22 -3.88 -4.52
CA TYR A 85 1.91 -4.29 -5.74
C TYR A 85 3.39 -4.68 -5.51
N PRO A 86 3.75 -5.94 -5.28
CA PRO A 86 2.90 -7.11 -5.01
C PRO A 86 2.40 -7.11 -3.55
N LEU A 87 1.22 -7.65 -3.35
CA LEU A 87 0.60 -7.71 -2.01
C LEU A 87 1.45 -8.46 -0.97
N GLY A 88 2.08 -9.55 -1.36
CA GLY A 88 2.77 -10.44 -0.44
C GLY A 88 3.84 -9.74 0.41
N PHE A 89 4.54 -8.75 -0.16
CA PHE A 89 5.54 -7.97 0.56
C PHE A 89 4.90 -7.06 1.61
N ASP A 90 3.94 -6.23 1.20
CA ASP A 90 3.30 -5.25 2.10
C ASP A 90 2.45 -5.95 3.17
N TRP A 91 1.73 -7.03 2.78
CA TRP A 91 0.93 -7.82 3.69
C TRP A 91 1.77 -8.41 4.83
N LEU A 92 2.92 -9.01 4.52
CA LEU A 92 3.79 -9.65 5.50
C LEU A 92 4.18 -8.67 6.60
N TRP A 93 4.66 -7.49 6.21
CA TRP A 93 5.13 -6.48 7.15
C TRP A 93 3.99 -5.82 7.92
N LEU A 94 2.95 -5.33 7.25
CA LEU A 94 1.83 -4.64 7.89
C LEU A 94 1.07 -5.58 8.82
N TYR A 95 0.74 -6.78 8.38
CA TYR A 95 0.01 -7.76 9.21
C TYR A 95 0.82 -8.11 10.45
N TRP A 96 2.12 -8.42 10.30
CA TRP A 96 2.98 -8.76 11.43
C TRP A 96 3.07 -7.61 12.45
N TYR A 97 3.28 -6.36 12.00
CA TYR A 97 3.35 -5.21 12.89
C TYR A 97 2.03 -4.95 13.61
N PHE A 98 0.90 -5.03 12.92
CA PHE A 98 -0.42 -4.89 13.55
C PHE A 98 -0.65 -5.98 14.61
N MET A 99 -0.40 -7.24 14.30
CA MET A 99 -0.56 -8.34 15.26
C MET A 99 0.40 -8.22 16.43
N LYS A 100 1.67 -7.90 16.18
CA LYS A 100 2.70 -7.76 17.23
C LYS A 100 2.37 -6.64 18.21
N TYR A 101 1.89 -5.50 17.75
CA TYR A 101 1.75 -4.29 18.58
C TYR A 101 0.33 -3.98 19.02
N LEU A 102 -0.68 -4.50 18.34
CA LEU A 102 -2.09 -4.29 18.70
C LEU A 102 -2.87 -5.57 18.98
N GLY A 103 -2.32 -6.74 18.68
CA GLY A 103 -3.04 -8.03 18.76
C GLY A 103 -4.17 -8.17 17.73
N SER A 104 -4.34 -7.21 16.83
CA SER A 104 -5.38 -7.21 15.79
C SER A 104 -4.95 -6.41 14.58
N CYS A 105 -5.35 -6.85 13.39
CA CYS A 105 -5.11 -6.13 12.13
C CYS A 105 -6.44 -5.56 11.60
N PRO A 106 -6.48 -4.30 11.15
CA PRO A 106 -7.69 -3.73 10.54
C PRO A 106 -8.06 -4.43 9.23
N PHE A 107 -7.07 -4.97 8.52
CA PHE A 107 -7.30 -5.75 7.30
C PHE A 107 -7.46 -7.22 7.65
N LYS A 108 -8.56 -7.85 7.21
CA LYS A 108 -8.77 -9.30 7.38
C LYS A 108 -7.99 -10.06 6.29
N HIS A 109 -7.51 -11.25 6.62
CA HIS A 109 -6.76 -12.10 5.67
C HIS A 109 -7.49 -12.39 4.37
N SER A 110 -8.83 -12.41 4.38
CA SER A 110 -9.68 -12.59 3.20
C SER A 110 -9.98 -11.29 2.44
N ARG A 111 -9.45 -10.15 2.88
CA ARG A 111 -9.68 -8.81 2.31
C ARG A 111 -8.37 -8.20 1.89
N ALA A 112 -7.76 -8.87 0.94
CA ALA A 112 -6.47 -8.49 0.39
C ALA A 112 -6.52 -8.66 -1.13
N PHE A 113 -5.97 -7.72 -1.87
CA PHE A 113 -6.00 -7.67 -3.32
C PHE A 113 -4.58 -7.50 -3.88
N ASP A 114 -4.08 -8.52 -4.57
CA ASP A 114 -2.80 -8.46 -5.25
C ASP A 114 -2.93 -7.78 -6.61
N LEU A 115 -2.48 -6.54 -6.67
CA LEU A 115 -2.58 -5.73 -7.88
C LEU A 115 -1.69 -6.25 -9.01
N LYS A 116 -0.54 -6.84 -8.70
CA LYS A 116 0.36 -7.43 -9.70
C LYS A 116 -0.32 -8.59 -10.44
N THR A 117 -0.97 -9.48 -9.70
CA THR A 117 -1.73 -10.59 -10.26
C THR A 117 -2.92 -10.10 -11.09
N ALA A 118 -3.63 -9.09 -10.60
CA ALA A 118 -4.76 -8.51 -11.34
C ALA A 118 -4.32 -7.88 -12.67
N VAL A 119 -3.21 -7.15 -12.69
CA VAL A 119 -2.60 -6.62 -13.94
C VAL A 119 -2.22 -7.77 -14.88
N ALA A 120 -1.56 -8.80 -14.38
CA ALA A 120 -1.18 -9.96 -15.20
C ALA A 120 -2.39 -10.61 -15.86
N LEU A 121 -3.45 -10.87 -15.10
CA LEU A 121 -4.72 -11.46 -15.61
C LEU A 121 -5.41 -10.54 -16.62
N SER A 122 -5.51 -9.24 -16.33
CA SER A 122 -6.16 -8.28 -17.23
C SER A 122 -5.48 -8.16 -18.60
N LYS A 123 -4.17 -8.44 -18.66
CA LYS A 123 -3.35 -8.36 -19.87
C LYS A 123 -3.04 -9.73 -20.49
N GLY A 124 -3.44 -10.82 -19.88
CA GLY A 124 -3.14 -12.17 -20.36
C GLY A 124 -1.65 -12.50 -20.38
N ILE A 125 -0.87 -11.98 -19.43
CA ILE A 125 0.58 -12.17 -19.34
C ILE A 125 0.96 -12.93 -18.07
N PRO A 126 2.12 -13.63 -18.05
CA PRO A 126 2.65 -14.22 -16.83
C PRO A 126 2.87 -13.20 -15.72
N VAL A 127 2.59 -13.56 -14.46
CA VAL A 127 2.81 -12.68 -13.27
C VAL A 127 4.26 -12.18 -13.18
N THR A 128 5.23 -13.01 -13.62
CA THR A 128 6.64 -12.63 -13.69
C THR A 128 6.91 -11.45 -14.62
N ASN A 129 6.06 -11.24 -15.62
CA ASN A 129 6.16 -10.16 -16.59
C ASN A 129 5.37 -8.90 -16.19
N ALA A 130 4.51 -8.99 -15.18
CA ALA A 130 3.74 -7.88 -14.65
C ALA A 130 4.53 -7.10 -13.59
N GLY A 131 5.80 -6.76 -13.84
CA GLY A 131 6.59 -5.90 -12.97
C GLY A 131 6.27 -4.41 -13.20
N ARG A 132 6.49 -3.55 -12.19
CA ARG A 132 6.22 -2.10 -12.30
C ARG A 132 6.92 -1.44 -13.50
N LEU A 133 8.15 -1.86 -13.81
CA LEU A 133 8.92 -1.35 -14.97
C LEU A 133 8.36 -1.80 -16.33
N ARG A 134 7.41 -2.72 -16.33
CA ARG A 134 6.78 -3.29 -17.54
C ARG A 134 5.29 -3.03 -17.60
N LEU A 135 4.80 -2.06 -16.81
CA LEU A 135 3.41 -1.68 -16.84
C LEU A 135 3.01 -1.17 -18.24
N PRO A 136 1.84 -1.57 -18.75
CA PRO A 136 1.25 -0.97 -19.94
C PRO A 136 1.08 0.55 -19.77
N LYS A 137 1.27 1.31 -20.84
CA LYS A 137 1.20 2.78 -20.80
C LYS A 137 -0.10 3.30 -20.19
N GLU A 138 -1.21 2.65 -20.49
CA GLU A 138 -2.54 3.03 -20.00
C GLU A 138 -2.73 2.79 -18.48
N LEU A 139 -1.86 2.01 -17.85
CA LEU A 139 -1.84 1.78 -16.41
C LEU A 139 -0.74 2.57 -15.70
N MET A 140 0.12 3.28 -16.44
CA MET A 140 1.21 4.04 -15.83
C MET A 140 0.64 5.12 -14.89
N PRO A 141 1.10 5.17 -13.63
CA PRO A 141 0.69 6.20 -12.68
C PRO A 141 1.30 7.56 -13.06
N GLU A 142 0.66 8.63 -12.61
CA GLU A 142 1.19 9.99 -12.70
C GLU A 142 2.27 10.23 -11.64
N GLN A 143 2.06 9.65 -10.45
CA GLN A 143 3.03 9.70 -9.36
C GLN A 143 4.26 8.87 -9.71
N ALA A 144 5.43 9.50 -9.67
CA ALA A 144 6.70 8.82 -9.86
C ALA A 144 7.00 7.82 -8.72
N HIS A 145 7.67 6.73 -9.06
CA HIS A 145 8.19 5.79 -8.08
C HIS A 145 9.52 6.32 -7.52
N THR A 146 9.49 6.85 -6.31
CA THR A 146 10.66 7.51 -5.70
C THR A 146 11.28 6.69 -4.56
N HIS A 147 10.73 5.52 -4.26
CA HIS A 147 11.02 4.72 -3.05
C HIS A 147 10.66 5.43 -1.73
N ASN A 148 9.98 6.57 -1.79
CA ASN A 148 9.26 7.11 -0.64
C ASN A 148 7.95 6.37 -0.47
N ALA A 149 7.63 5.93 0.75
CA ALA A 149 6.46 5.09 0.97
C ALA A 149 5.13 5.78 0.60
N ALA A 150 5.01 7.11 0.76
CA ALA A 150 3.81 7.85 0.37
C ALA A 150 3.66 7.91 -1.17
N ASP A 151 4.72 8.26 -1.89
CA ASP A 151 4.72 8.30 -3.35
C ASP A 151 4.40 6.92 -3.94
N ASP A 152 4.98 5.88 -3.36
CA ASP A 152 4.75 4.51 -3.81
C ASP A 152 3.32 4.04 -3.55
N ALA A 153 2.73 4.39 -2.41
CA ALA A 153 1.33 4.07 -2.11
C ALA A 153 0.37 4.82 -3.05
N ILE A 154 0.61 6.11 -3.32
CA ILE A 154 -0.19 6.92 -4.27
C ILE A 154 -0.07 6.32 -5.67
N SER A 155 1.13 5.99 -6.12
CA SER A 155 1.37 5.35 -7.41
C SER A 155 0.60 4.03 -7.56
N GLN A 156 0.58 3.19 -6.51
CA GLN A 156 -0.18 1.94 -6.51
C GLN A 156 -1.70 2.18 -6.55
N ALA A 157 -2.20 3.17 -5.83
CA ALA A 157 -3.61 3.55 -5.85
C ALA A 157 -4.06 4.03 -7.24
N GLN A 158 -3.24 4.82 -7.92
CA GLN A 158 -3.49 5.26 -9.30
C GLN A 158 -3.53 4.09 -10.30
N ILE A 159 -2.61 3.12 -10.16
CA ILE A 159 -2.63 1.90 -10.99
C ILE A 159 -3.94 1.13 -10.74
N PHE A 160 -4.36 0.99 -9.48
CA PHE A 160 -5.60 0.31 -9.13
C PHE A 160 -6.81 1.01 -9.74
N ALA A 161 -6.92 2.33 -9.61
CA ALA A 161 -8.02 3.11 -10.17
C ALA A 161 -8.12 2.94 -11.71
N LYS A 162 -6.98 3.07 -12.42
CA LYS A 162 -6.93 2.87 -13.87
C LYS A 162 -7.32 1.45 -14.28
N LEU A 163 -6.89 0.43 -13.52
CA LEU A 163 -7.29 -0.96 -13.77
C LEU A 163 -8.80 -1.17 -13.57
N MET A 164 -9.36 -0.62 -12.50
CA MET A 164 -10.80 -0.73 -12.21
C MET A 164 -11.66 -0.04 -13.27
N SER A 165 -11.24 1.12 -13.77
CA SER A 165 -11.90 1.81 -14.88
C SER A 165 -11.90 0.96 -16.16
N GLN A 166 -10.76 0.36 -16.53
CA GLN A 166 -10.69 -0.52 -17.71
C GLN A 166 -11.57 -1.77 -17.59
N ILE A 167 -11.72 -2.32 -16.37
CA ILE A 167 -12.60 -3.50 -16.15
C ILE A 167 -14.06 -3.09 -16.29
N ARG A 168 -14.45 -1.93 -15.79
CA ARG A 168 -15.81 -1.39 -15.95
C ARG A 168 -16.15 -1.20 -17.41
N ASP A 169 -15.29 -0.49 -18.16
CA ASP A 169 -15.52 -0.13 -19.57
C ASP A 169 -15.58 -1.33 -20.52
N ARG A 170 -15.14 -2.52 -20.06
CA ARG A 170 -15.30 -3.79 -20.81
C ARG A 170 -16.62 -4.51 -20.53
N ASN A 171 -17.31 -4.14 -19.45
CA ASN A 171 -18.55 -4.78 -19.02
C ASN A 171 -19.79 -3.95 -19.40
N ASP A 172 -19.58 -2.72 -19.85
CA ASP A 172 -20.59 -1.84 -20.44
C ASP A 172 -20.62 -2.00 -21.98
#